data_dc02be7545a65172f423f047d4a93c81
#
_entry.id   dc02be7545a65172f423f047d4a93c81
#
_cell.length_a   1.000
_cell.length_b   1.000
_cell.length_c   1.000
_cell.angle_alpha   90.00
_cell.angle_beta   90.00
_cell.angle_gamma   90.00
#
_symmetry.space_group_name_H-M   'P 1'
#
loop_
_entity.id
_entity.type
_entity.pdbx_description
1 polymer ?
#
loop_
_entity_poly.entity_id
_entity_poly.type
_entity_poly.pdbx_seq_one_letter_code
_entity_poly.pdbx_strand_id
1 'polypeptide(L)'
;PFSVGLTRRSTAPQAEGDPDPMSKPLPAVDFLKIPESGDPYLEGHKCGGCGAVYLGVRAVCSKCGAREKIAPVKLSNEGHLYVYSIVCRSFPGIQVPYVSAIVDLEGGGTVKGNLTGVDPDPAKIKMGMPVRVVYKDALGRKDKEGNSYLAYFFEPR
;
A
#
# COMPACT_ATOMS: atom_id res chain seq x y z
N PRO A 1 -2.18 -47.83 -45.96
CA PRO A 1 -2.44 -46.47 -45.54
C PRO A 1 -3.02 -46.47 -44.14
N PHE A 2 -2.18 -46.11 -43.17
CA PHE A 2 -2.58 -45.99 -41.75
C PHE A 2 -2.95 -44.54 -41.46
N SER A 3 -4.23 -44.30 -41.18
CA SER A 3 -4.75 -43.00 -40.77
C SER A 3 -4.60 -42.90 -39.24
N VAL A 4 -3.72 -42.04 -38.75
CA VAL A 4 -3.56 -41.72 -37.32
C VAL A 4 -4.44 -40.54 -37.01
N GLY A 5 -5.55 -40.80 -36.34
CA GLY A 5 -6.46 -39.77 -35.82
C GLY A 5 -5.82 -39.02 -34.64
N LEU A 6 -5.52 -37.73 -34.83
CA LEU A 6 -5.12 -36.83 -33.77
C LEU A 6 -6.36 -36.39 -32.98
N THR A 7 -6.59 -36.99 -31.83
CA THR A 7 -7.57 -36.48 -30.86
C THR A 7 -7.03 -35.23 -30.18
N ARG A 8 -7.59 -34.10 -30.57
CA ARG A 8 -7.39 -32.82 -29.83
C ARG A 8 -8.04 -32.97 -28.45
N ARG A 9 -7.24 -33.00 -27.41
CA ARG A 9 -7.71 -32.78 -26.03
C ARG A 9 -8.15 -31.33 -25.90
N SER A 10 -9.46 -31.15 -25.79
CA SER A 10 -10.08 -29.89 -25.39
C SER A 10 -9.73 -29.64 -23.93
N THR A 11 -8.87 -28.66 -23.68
CA THR A 11 -8.66 -28.12 -22.34
C THR A 11 -9.88 -27.24 -22.05
N ALA A 12 -10.76 -27.68 -21.18
CA ALA A 12 -11.84 -26.87 -20.64
C ALA A 12 -11.23 -25.68 -19.88
N PRO A 13 -11.80 -24.46 -19.99
CA PRO A 13 -11.38 -23.33 -19.16
C PRO A 13 -11.68 -23.68 -17.70
N GLN A 14 -10.66 -23.54 -16.85
CA GLN A 14 -10.83 -23.63 -15.41
C GLN A 14 -11.76 -22.49 -15.00
N ALA A 15 -12.85 -22.82 -14.35
CA ALA A 15 -13.76 -21.87 -13.75
C ALA A 15 -12.97 -21.04 -12.73
N GLU A 16 -12.80 -19.75 -13.02
CA GLU A 16 -12.41 -18.77 -12.03
C GLU A 16 -13.51 -18.75 -10.98
N GLY A 17 -13.20 -19.27 -9.79
CA GLY A 17 -14.11 -19.24 -8.66
C GLY A 17 -14.43 -17.79 -8.33
N ASP A 18 -15.70 -17.43 -8.37
CA ASP A 18 -16.18 -16.13 -7.88
C ASP A 18 -15.70 -15.94 -6.44
N PRO A 19 -15.14 -14.76 -6.09
CA PRO A 19 -14.69 -14.49 -4.74
C PRO A 19 -15.88 -14.58 -3.80
N ASP A 20 -15.71 -15.28 -2.70
CA ASP A 20 -16.68 -15.26 -1.58
C ASP A 20 -16.91 -13.78 -1.17
N PRO A 21 -18.14 -13.24 -1.31
CA PRO A 21 -18.42 -11.83 -1.05
C PRO A 21 -18.29 -11.45 0.42
N MET A 22 -17.92 -12.38 1.32
CA MET A 22 -17.84 -12.17 2.76
C MET A 22 -16.40 -12.18 3.34
N SER A 23 -15.36 -12.42 2.56
CA SER A 23 -14.00 -12.37 3.09
C SER A 23 -13.53 -10.90 3.17
N LYS A 24 -13.31 -10.42 4.40
CA LYS A 24 -12.71 -9.09 4.62
C LYS A 24 -11.32 -9.06 3.96
N PRO A 25 -10.96 -7.97 3.27
CA PRO A 25 -9.64 -7.88 2.64
C PRO A 25 -8.54 -7.91 3.70
N LEU A 26 -7.44 -8.56 3.40
CA LEU A 26 -6.25 -8.57 4.23
C LEU A 26 -5.45 -7.25 4.06
N PRO A 27 -4.72 -6.78 5.08
CA PRO A 27 -3.86 -5.63 4.92
C PRO A 27 -2.67 -5.95 4.01
N ALA A 28 -2.40 -5.08 3.03
CA ALA A 28 -1.27 -5.26 2.11
C ALA A 28 0.10 -5.08 2.78
N VAL A 29 0.15 -4.43 3.95
CA VAL A 29 1.36 -4.19 4.75
C VAL A 29 1.04 -4.28 6.24
N ASP A 30 2.01 -4.66 7.05
CA ASP A 30 1.83 -4.94 8.49
C ASP A 30 1.39 -3.74 9.32
N PHE A 31 1.77 -2.53 8.91
CA PHE A 31 1.41 -1.29 9.59
C PHE A 31 0.06 -0.70 9.13
N LEU A 32 -0.63 -1.30 8.17
CA LEU A 32 -2.01 -1.01 7.84
C LEU A 32 -2.91 -1.86 8.73
N LYS A 33 -3.74 -1.22 9.54
CA LYS A 33 -4.68 -1.91 10.44
C LYS A 33 -6.10 -1.78 9.91
N ILE A 34 -6.80 -2.91 9.91
CA ILE A 34 -8.20 -3.00 9.50
C ILE A 34 -8.98 -3.48 10.74
N PRO A 35 -9.53 -2.56 11.55
CA PRO A 35 -10.29 -2.94 12.73
C PRO A 35 -11.62 -3.62 12.34
N GLU A 36 -12.19 -4.40 13.24
CA GLU A 36 -13.49 -5.03 13.02
C GLU A 36 -14.62 -3.99 12.89
N SER A 37 -14.50 -2.91 13.63
CA SER A 37 -15.39 -1.75 13.56
C SER A 37 -14.57 -0.47 13.39
N GLY A 38 -14.94 0.34 12.38
CA GLY A 38 -14.26 1.60 12.07
C GLY A 38 -13.41 1.57 10.81
N ASP A 39 -12.82 2.71 10.50
CA ASP A 39 -12.06 2.92 9.28
C ASP A 39 -10.64 2.35 9.40
N PRO A 40 -10.06 1.86 8.30
CA PRO A 40 -8.66 1.46 8.26
C PRO A 40 -7.74 2.63 8.58
N TYR A 41 -6.58 2.34 9.15
CA TYR A 41 -5.59 3.36 9.49
C TYR A 41 -4.17 2.82 9.39
N LEU A 42 -3.20 3.74 9.29
CA LEU A 42 -1.77 3.41 9.39
C LEU A 42 -1.33 3.52 10.85
N GLU A 43 -0.65 2.48 11.33
CA GLU A 43 -0.08 2.42 12.67
C GLU A 43 1.40 2.78 12.61
N GLY A 44 1.78 3.75 13.43
CA GLY A 44 3.17 4.06 13.71
C GLY A 44 3.53 3.73 15.15
N HIS A 45 4.79 3.98 15.50
CA HIS A 45 5.32 3.79 16.84
C HIS A 45 6.02 5.06 17.29
N LYS A 46 5.49 5.71 18.32
CA LYS A 46 5.98 7.00 18.83
C LYS A 46 6.84 6.81 20.08
N CYS A 47 8.00 7.43 20.07
CA CYS A 47 8.88 7.47 21.24
C CYS A 47 8.37 8.48 22.28
N GLY A 48 8.07 8.02 23.50
CA GLY A 48 7.67 8.87 24.62
C GLY A 48 8.81 9.74 25.17
N GLY A 49 10.07 9.48 24.79
CA GLY A 49 11.21 10.27 25.24
C GLY A 49 11.49 11.50 24.37
N CYS A 50 11.32 11.39 23.04
CA CYS A 50 11.67 12.50 22.12
C CYS A 50 10.62 12.76 21.05
N GLY A 51 9.49 12.05 21.05
CA GLY A 51 8.40 12.24 20.10
C GLY A 51 8.65 11.70 18.68
N ALA A 52 9.79 11.08 18.40
CA ALA A 52 10.08 10.51 17.08
C ALA A 52 9.08 9.39 16.75
N VAL A 53 8.60 9.36 15.49
CA VAL A 53 7.60 8.40 15.01
C VAL A 53 8.23 7.50 13.95
N TYR A 54 7.95 6.21 14.03
CA TYR A 54 8.47 5.15 13.14
C TYR A 54 7.33 4.29 12.63
N LEU A 55 7.47 3.69 11.45
CA LEU A 55 6.49 2.76 10.90
C LEU A 55 6.58 1.35 11.49
N GLY A 56 7.74 0.93 11.93
CA GLY A 56 7.94 -0.42 12.46
C GLY A 56 8.14 -0.45 13.96
N VAL A 57 7.88 -1.60 14.59
CA VAL A 57 8.18 -1.87 16.00
C VAL A 57 9.68 -1.74 16.23
N ARG A 58 10.06 -1.04 17.29
CA ARG A 58 11.46 -0.85 17.69
C ARG A 58 11.63 -0.99 19.19
N ALA A 59 12.66 -1.70 19.60
CA ALA A 59 13.03 -1.82 21.01
C ALA A 59 13.76 -0.57 21.52
N VAL A 60 14.44 0.14 20.62
CA VAL A 60 15.28 1.29 20.97
C VAL A 60 14.99 2.44 20.00
N CYS A 61 14.82 3.64 20.54
CA CYS A 61 14.67 4.85 19.74
C CYS A 61 15.99 5.23 19.06
N SER A 62 16.02 5.29 17.72
CA SER A 62 17.23 5.66 16.97
C SER A 62 17.63 7.14 17.16
N LYS A 63 16.70 8.02 17.60
CA LYS A 63 16.95 9.44 17.80
C LYS A 63 17.53 9.77 19.17
N CYS A 64 17.02 9.15 20.25
CA CYS A 64 17.42 9.50 21.61
C CYS A 64 17.90 8.31 22.46
N GLY A 65 17.97 7.10 21.89
CA GLY A 65 18.44 5.90 22.61
C GLY A 65 17.46 5.35 23.65
N ALA A 66 16.30 5.96 23.85
CA ALA A 66 15.33 5.49 24.85
C ALA A 66 14.89 4.05 24.55
N ARG A 67 14.85 3.22 25.59
CA ARG A 67 14.36 1.84 25.56
C ARG A 67 12.98 1.76 26.19
N GLU A 68 12.15 0.81 25.73
CA GLU A 68 10.83 0.50 26.33
C GLU A 68 9.86 1.70 26.45
N LYS A 69 10.11 2.76 25.69
CA LYS A 69 9.28 3.99 25.64
C LYS A 69 8.63 4.21 24.30
N ILE A 70 8.56 3.20 23.45
CA ILE A 70 7.99 3.29 22.12
C ILE A 70 6.62 2.62 22.15
N ALA A 71 5.57 3.39 21.86
CA ALA A 71 4.19 2.93 21.91
C ALA A 71 3.54 3.07 20.53
N PRO A 72 2.57 2.19 20.18
CA PRO A 72 1.81 2.32 18.95
C PRO A 72 0.99 3.62 18.95
N VAL A 73 0.85 4.21 17.78
CA VAL A 73 0.07 5.44 17.56
C VAL A 73 -0.60 5.37 16.19
N LYS A 74 -1.85 5.82 16.09
CA LYS A 74 -2.53 6.03 14.82
C LYS A 74 -1.89 7.23 14.12
N LEU A 75 -1.45 7.03 12.87
CA LEU A 75 -0.89 8.10 12.04
C LEU A 75 -2.01 8.95 11.45
N SER A 76 -1.68 10.21 11.13
CA SER A 76 -2.59 11.10 10.41
C SER A 76 -2.84 10.58 8.99
N ASN A 77 -4.03 10.80 8.47
CA ASN A 77 -4.35 10.58 7.06
C ASN A 77 -3.98 11.79 6.18
N GLU A 78 -3.41 12.84 6.74
CA GLU A 78 -2.99 14.04 6.03
C GLU A 78 -1.49 14.23 6.13
N GLY A 79 -0.89 14.81 5.08
CA GLY A 79 0.54 15.04 5.03
C GLY A 79 0.95 15.86 3.83
N HIS A 80 2.25 15.93 3.61
CA HIS A 80 2.85 16.67 2.51
C HIS A 80 3.79 15.78 1.70
N LEU A 81 3.76 15.92 0.38
CA LEU A 81 4.64 15.20 -0.51
C LEU A 81 6.09 15.64 -0.29
N TYR A 82 6.91 14.77 0.28
CA TYR A 82 8.34 15.04 0.48
C TYR A 82 9.12 14.93 -0.82
N VAL A 83 8.98 13.78 -1.51
CA VAL A 83 9.64 13.52 -2.79
C VAL A 83 8.84 12.49 -3.57
N TYR A 84 8.98 12.51 -4.91
CA TYR A 84 8.36 11.53 -5.79
C TYR A 84 9.30 11.10 -6.92
N SER A 85 8.92 10.02 -7.57
CA SER A 85 9.54 9.53 -8.79
C SER A 85 8.46 9.00 -9.74
N ILE A 86 8.54 9.34 -11.01
CA ILE A 86 7.69 8.76 -12.04
C ILE A 86 8.36 7.51 -12.55
N VAL A 87 7.74 6.36 -12.32
CA VAL A 87 8.25 5.05 -12.67
C VAL A 87 7.70 4.64 -14.02
N CYS A 88 8.55 4.67 -15.05
CA CYS A 88 8.17 4.36 -16.43
C CYS A 88 8.48 2.90 -16.83
N ARG A 89 9.14 2.12 -15.97
CA ARG A 89 9.47 0.71 -16.22
C ARG A 89 9.32 -0.10 -14.93
N SER A 90 8.65 -1.24 -15.01
CA SER A 90 8.42 -2.13 -13.88
C SER A 90 8.39 -3.59 -14.33
N PHE A 91 8.10 -4.52 -13.40
CA PHE A 91 7.91 -5.94 -13.70
C PHE A 91 6.68 -6.16 -14.58
N PRO A 92 6.64 -7.27 -15.36
CA PRO A 92 5.44 -7.64 -16.13
C PRO A 92 4.18 -7.67 -15.25
N GLY A 93 3.06 -7.16 -15.77
CA GLY A 93 1.78 -7.07 -15.07
C GLY A 93 1.61 -5.86 -14.14
N ILE A 94 2.61 -4.99 -14.04
CA ILE A 94 2.48 -3.72 -13.32
C ILE A 94 2.24 -2.60 -14.33
N GLN A 95 1.13 -1.87 -14.17
CA GLN A 95 0.85 -0.71 -15.00
C GLN A 95 1.88 0.40 -14.78
N VAL A 96 2.40 0.92 -15.87
CA VAL A 96 3.30 2.07 -15.90
C VAL A 96 2.78 3.08 -16.94
N PRO A 97 3.06 4.38 -16.79
CA PRO A 97 3.79 5.01 -15.70
C PRO A 97 2.95 5.11 -14.41
N TYR A 98 3.61 5.09 -13.26
CA TYR A 98 3.00 5.40 -11.97
C TYR A 98 3.89 6.30 -11.14
N VAL A 99 3.32 6.98 -10.14
CA VAL A 99 4.07 7.89 -9.26
C VAL A 99 4.33 7.20 -7.93
N SER A 100 5.59 6.90 -7.65
CA SER A 100 6.05 6.48 -6.33
C SER A 100 6.37 7.73 -5.51
N ALA A 101 5.79 7.83 -4.33
CA ALA A 101 5.87 9.00 -3.48
C ALA A 101 6.35 8.65 -2.07
N ILE A 102 7.06 9.58 -1.45
CA ILE A 102 7.35 9.59 -0.01
C ILE A 102 6.62 10.80 0.57
N VAL A 103 5.86 10.57 1.62
CA VAL A 103 5.00 11.57 2.24
C VAL A 103 5.35 11.68 3.71
N ASP A 104 5.53 12.90 4.19
CA ASP A 104 5.61 13.22 5.60
C ASP A 104 4.20 13.49 6.13
N LEU A 105 3.74 12.62 7.04
CA LEU A 105 2.41 12.72 7.64
C LEU A 105 2.41 13.76 8.77
N GLU A 106 1.28 14.43 8.94
CA GLU A 106 1.08 15.36 10.05
C GLU A 106 1.20 14.65 11.40
N GLY A 107 1.86 15.28 12.34
CA GLY A 107 2.15 14.67 13.65
C GLY A 107 3.33 13.71 13.66
N GLY A 108 3.98 13.48 12.51
CA GLY A 108 5.18 12.67 12.33
C GLY A 108 4.93 11.33 11.64
N GLY A 109 6.01 10.77 11.15
CA GLY A 109 6.01 9.54 10.35
C GLY A 109 6.14 9.83 8.86
N THR A 110 7.15 9.19 8.23
CA THR A 110 7.40 9.29 6.79
C THR A 110 7.01 7.96 6.15
N VAL A 111 6.14 8.00 5.16
CA VAL A 111 5.53 6.81 4.53
C VAL A 111 5.75 6.83 3.03
N LYS A 112 6.15 5.67 2.48
CA LYS A 112 6.28 5.48 1.04
C LYS A 112 5.03 4.79 0.50
N GLY A 113 4.46 5.32 -0.58
CA GLY A 113 3.31 4.72 -1.28
C GLY A 113 3.20 5.25 -2.70
N ASN A 114 2.10 4.96 -3.37
CA ASN A 114 1.83 5.49 -4.71
C ASN A 114 0.91 6.70 -4.61
N LEU A 115 1.25 7.76 -5.36
CA LEU A 115 0.40 8.93 -5.53
C LEU A 115 -0.54 8.66 -6.71
N THR A 116 -1.84 8.76 -6.46
CA THR A 116 -2.93 8.56 -7.43
C THR A 116 -3.77 9.84 -7.54
N GLY A 117 -4.69 9.90 -8.51
CA GLY A 117 -5.54 11.09 -8.69
C GLY A 117 -4.83 12.28 -9.34
N VAL A 118 -3.61 12.10 -9.82
CA VAL A 118 -2.85 13.07 -10.60
C VAL A 118 -2.11 12.35 -11.72
N ASP A 119 -2.01 12.99 -12.88
CA ASP A 119 -1.23 12.42 -13.98
C ASP A 119 0.26 12.34 -13.62
N PRO A 120 0.99 11.32 -14.10
CA PRO A 120 2.42 11.18 -13.88
C PRO A 120 3.23 12.17 -14.74
N ASP A 121 3.03 13.45 -14.48
CA ASP A 121 3.64 14.59 -15.19
C ASP A 121 4.34 15.50 -14.16
N PRO A 122 5.65 15.77 -14.31
CA PRO A 122 6.39 16.67 -13.41
C PRO A 122 5.80 18.09 -13.31
N ALA A 123 5.08 18.55 -14.34
CA ALA A 123 4.44 19.86 -14.32
C ALA A 123 3.24 19.91 -13.34
N LYS A 124 2.61 18.76 -13.08
CA LYS A 124 1.42 18.64 -12.22
C LYS A 124 1.72 18.24 -10.78
N ILE A 125 2.91 17.72 -10.51
CA ILE A 125 3.30 17.22 -9.19
C ILE A 125 4.37 18.13 -8.61
N LYS A 126 4.10 18.72 -7.45
CA LYS A 126 5.03 19.63 -6.77
C LYS A 126 5.42 19.06 -5.41
N MET A 127 6.71 19.07 -5.08
CA MET A 127 7.17 18.76 -3.73
C MET A 127 6.55 19.75 -2.73
N GLY A 128 6.19 19.25 -1.55
CA GLY A 128 5.49 20.02 -0.52
C GLY A 128 3.98 20.15 -0.72
N MET A 129 3.40 19.64 -1.84
CA MET A 129 1.95 19.69 -2.03
C MET A 129 1.22 18.89 -0.95
N PRO A 130 0.06 19.38 -0.48
CA PRO A 130 -0.75 18.66 0.49
C PRO A 130 -1.35 17.40 -0.14
N VAL A 131 -1.31 16.30 0.60
CA VAL A 131 -1.85 15.01 0.17
C VAL A 131 -2.61 14.36 1.33
N ARG A 132 -3.52 13.45 0.99
CA ARG A 132 -4.23 12.61 1.95
C ARG A 132 -3.99 11.13 1.67
N VAL A 133 -4.03 10.33 2.71
CA VAL A 133 -4.03 8.87 2.64
C VAL A 133 -5.43 8.39 2.29
N VAL A 134 -5.53 7.53 1.29
CA VAL A 134 -6.77 6.85 0.91
C VAL A 134 -6.55 5.34 0.90
N TYR A 135 -7.58 4.61 1.30
CA TYR A 135 -7.53 3.15 1.39
C TYR A 135 -8.38 2.55 0.28
N LYS A 136 -7.77 1.74 -0.56
CA LYS A 136 -8.41 1.13 -1.74
C LYS A 136 -7.95 -0.31 -1.90
N ASP A 137 -8.66 -1.05 -2.73
CA ASP A 137 -8.19 -2.37 -3.18
C ASP A 137 -6.77 -2.29 -3.75
N ALA A 138 -5.98 -3.31 -3.49
CA ALA A 138 -4.59 -3.42 -3.93
C ALA A 138 -4.46 -3.73 -5.43
N LEU A 139 -5.17 -2.97 -6.27
CA LEU A 139 -5.17 -3.06 -7.74
C LEU A 139 -5.63 -4.45 -8.26
N GLY A 140 -6.62 -5.05 -7.62
CA GLY A 140 -7.18 -6.33 -7.99
C GLY A 140 -6.24 -7.53 -7.73
N ARG A 141 -5.15 -7.32 -6.98
CA ARG A 141 -4.22 -8.40 -6.66
C ARG A 141 -4.80 -9.33 -5.63
N LYS A 142 -4.68 -10.62 -5.92
CA LYS A 142 -5.07 -11.72 -5.03
C LYS A 142 -3.86 -12.61 -4.77
N ASP A 143 -3.86 -13.27 -3.62
CA ASP A 143 -2.89 -14.33 -3.35
C ASP A 143 -3.30 -15.65 -4.02
N LYS A 144 -2.54 -16.70 -3.74
CA LYS A 144 -2.82 -18.06 -4.29
C LYS A 144 -4.08 -18.68 -3.73
N GLU A 145 -4.57 -18.17 -2.59
CA GLU A 145 -5.79 -18.62 -1.91
C GLU A 145 -7.03 -17.80 -2.30
N GLY A 146 -6.84 -16.76 -3.17
CA GLY A 146 -7.91 -15.91 -3.67
C GLY A 146 -8.26 -14.71 -2.77
N ASN A 147 -7.52 -14.47 -1.69
CA ASN A 147 -7.77 -13.36 -0.80
C ASN A 147 -7.49 -12.01 -1.48
N SER A 148 -8.37 -11.03 -1.27
CA SER A 148 -8.16 -9.65 -1.69
C SER A 148 -7.37 -8.87 -0.64
N TYR A 149 -6.72 -7.79 -1.06
CA TYR A 149 -5.90 -6.96 -0.19
C TYR A 149 -6.36 -5.51 -0.21
N LEU A 150 -6.41 -4.90 0.98
CA LEU A 150 -6.56 -3.47 1.13
C LEU A 150 -5.17 -2.82 1.17
N ALA A 151 -4.97 -1.81 0.33
CA ALA A 151 -3.74 -1.03 0.29
C ALA A 151 -4.05 0.44 0.56
N TYR A 152 -3.02 1.22 0.85
CA TYR A 152 -3.11 2.67 0.97
C TYR A 152 -2.41 3.34 -0.20
N PHE A 153 -2.93 4.50 -0.57
CA PHE A 153 -2.42 5.37 -1.62
C PHE A 153 -2.44 6.82 -1.13
N PHE A 154 -1.76 7.69 -1.85
CA PHE A 154 -1.86 9.12 -1.62
C PHE A 154 -2.66 9.78 -2.74
N GLU A 155 -3.44 10.80 -2.41
CA GLU A 155 -4.13 11.66 -3.37
C GLU A 155 -3.86 13.13 -3.02
N PRO A 156 -3.79 14.03 -4.02
CA PRO A 156 -3.79 15.47 -3.79
C PRO A 156 -5.00 15.88 -2.96
N ARG A 157 -4.79 16.84 -2.08
CA ARG A 157 -5.85 17.44 -1.24
C ARG A 157 -6.34 18.74 -1.84
#